data_59165ee5f9386bd87f2f77183114530b
#
_entry.id   59165ee5f9386bd87f2f77183114530b
#
_cell.length_a   1.000
_cell.length_b   1.000
_cell.length_c   1.000
_cell.angle_alpha   90.00
_cell.angle_beta   90.00
_cell.angle_gamma   90.00
#
_symmetry.space_group_name_H-M   'P 1'
#
loop_
_entity.id
_entity.type
_entity.pdbx_description
1 polymer ?
#
loop_
_entity_poly.entity_id
_entity_poly.type
_entity_poly.pdbx_seq_one_letter_code
_entity_poly.pdbx_strand_id
1 'polypeptide(L)'
;MLEIRAVQPADNKELAATLRGILIEMGVPKVGTAYADQALDCMFETYDVPLSKYFVVVEDGQILGGAGIAPLANFEGPVCELQKMYISSSLRGKGVGRQLMQKCLDFAREAKFEQVYIETMPYMKAAQQLYVKSGFSYIDGPMGDTGHSACPVHMLKDLNNDA
;
A
#
# COMPACT_ATOMS: atom_id res chain seq x y z
N MET A 1 16.84 -15.08 3.14
CA MET A 1 17.22 -13.76 2.62
C MET A 1 15.99 -12.96 2.24
N LEU A 2 15.92 -11.73 2.67
CA LEU A 2 14.78 -10.84 2.41
C LEU A 2 14.97 -10.10 1.08
N GLU A 3 13.92 -10.06 0.27
CA GLU A 3 13.91 -9.36 -0.99
C GLU A 3 12.62 -8.57 -1.17
N ILE A 4 12.71 -7.38 -1.74
CA ILE A 4 11.54 -6.59 -2.15
C ILE A 4 11.62 -6.43 -3.66
N ARG A 5 10.62 -6.95 -4.36
CA ARG A 5 10.58 -6.94 -5.83
C ARG A 5 9.19 -6.68 -6.36
N ALA A 6 9.09 -6.36 -7.65
CA ALA A 6 7.80 -6.19 -8.30
C ALA A 6 7.02 -7.52 -8.31
N VAL A 7 5.69 -7.42 -8.20
CA VAL A 7 4.80 -8.57 -8.28
C VAL A 7 4.90 -9.24 -9.65
N GLN A 8 4.79 -10.57 -9.68
CA GLN A 8 4.83 -11.39 -10.90
C GLN A 8 3.51 -12.15 -11.03
N PRO A 9 3.15 -12.61 -12.25
CA PRO A 9 1.89 -13.36 -12.46
C PRO A 9 1.75 -14.57 -11.53
N ALA A 10 2.86 -15.29 -11.30
CA ALA A 10 2.86 -16.48 -10.45
C ALA A 10 2.61 -16.19 -8.98
N ASP A 11 2.70 -14.93 -8.57
CA ASP A 11 2.51 -14.54 -7.15
C ASP A 11 1.04 -14.43 -6.75
N ASN A 12 0.11 -14.29 -7.69
CA ASN A 12 -1.26 -13.91 -7.40
C ASN A 12 -1.92 -14.74 -6.30
N LYS A 13 -1.84 -16.04 -6.38
CA LYS A 13 -2.53 -16.92 -5.43
C LYS A 13 -1.96 -16.80 -4.02
N GLU A 14 -0.65 -16.87 -3.90
CA GLU A 14 0.02 -16.78 -2.60
C GLU A 14 -0.15 -15.37 -2.01
N LEU A 15 -0.02 -14.35 -2.82
CA LEU A 15 -0.16 -12.95 -2.37
C LEU A 15 -1.56 -12.69 -1.83
N ALA A 16 -2.61 -13.15 -2.53
CA ALA A 16 -3.98 -13.00 -2.07
C ALA A 16 -4.19 -13.63 -0.69
N ALA A 17 -3.69 -14.85 -0.52
CA ALA A 17 -3.81 -15.56 0.75
C ALA A 17 -3.04 -14.84 1.86
N THR A 18 -1.84 -14.36 1.57
CA THR A 18 -1.01 -13.64 2.54
C THR A 18 -1.66 -12.35 2.98
N LEU A 19 -2.13 -11.53 2.04
CA LEU A 19 -2.74 -10.24 2.39
C LEU A 19 -4.02 -10.41 3.17
N ARG A 20 -4.88 -11.36 2.78
CA ARG A 20 -6.11 -11.64 3.54
C ARG A 20 -5.81 -12.16 4.94
N GLY A 21 -4.79 -13.00 5.09
CA GLY A 21 -4.35 -13.48 6.40
C GLY A 21 -3.89 -12.34 7.31
N ILE A 22 -3.13 -11.40 6.78
CA ILE A 22 -2.68 -10.23 7.53
C ILE A 22 -3.86 -9.37 7.95
N LEU A 23 -4.81 -9.12 7.03
CA LEU A 23 -5.99 -8.32 7.31
C LEU A 23 -6.84 -8.94 8.43
N ILE A 24 -6.98 -10.27 8.44
CA ILE A 24 -7.70 -10.99 9.50
C ILE A 24 -6.98 -10.79 10.84
N GLU A 25 -5.66 -10.96 10.89
CA GLU A 25 -4.86 -10.75 12.11
C GLU A 25 -5.02 -9.34 12.66
N MET A 26 -5.13 -8.35 11.79
CA MET A 26 -5.26 -6.94 12.16
C MET A 26 -6.67 -6.56 12.57
N GLY A 27 -7.64 -7.49 12.46
CA GLY A 27 -9.03 -7.22 12.80
C GLY A 27 -9.77 -6.34 11.81
N VAL A 28 -9.29 -6.27 10.57
CA VAL A 28 -9.94 -5.45 9.54
C VAL A 28 -11.30 -6.05 9.17
N PRO A 29 -12.38 -5.26 9.14
CA PRO A 29 -13.68 -5.77 8.70
C PRO A 29 -13.63 -6.34 7.29
N LYS A 30 -14.40 -7.40 7.04
CA LYS A 30 -14.41 -8.07 5.73
C LYS A 30 -15.26 -7.36 4.69
N VAL A 31 -15.99 -6.32 5.09
CA VAL A 31 -16.88 -5.55 4.21
C VAL A 31 -16.47 -4.09 4.24
N GLY A 32 -16.44 -3.46 3.06
CA GLY A 32 -16.08 -2.04 2.93
C GLY A 32 -14.58 -1.73 3.06
N THR A 33 -13.73 -2.77 3.04
CA THR A 33 -12.27 -2.64 3.14
C THR A 33 -11.60 -3.46 2.05
N ALA A 34 -10.26 -3.46 2.06
CA ALA A 34 -9.46 -4.20 1.09
C ALA A 34 -9.70 -5.72 1.12
N TYR A 35 -10.18 -6.29 2.24
CA TYR A 35 -10.40 -7.75 2.34
C TYR A 35 -11.37 -8.26 1.27
N ALA A 36 -12.44 -7.52 0.99
CA ALA A 36 -13.46 -7.92 0.01
C ALA A 36 -13.10 -7.52 -1.42
N ASP A 37 -12.00 -6.81 -1.62
CA ASP A 37 -11.59 -6.33 -2.93
C ASP A 37 -11.14 -7.51 -3.81
N GLN A 38 -11.85 -7.71 -4.93
CA GLN A 38 -11.53 -8.78 -5.87
C GLN A 38 -10.15 -8.62 -6.52
N ALA A 39 -9.61 -7.39 -6.54
CA ALA A 39 -8.27 -7.12 -7.05
C ALA A 39 -7.21 -7.91 -6.29
N LEU A 40 -7.45 -8.30 -5.02
CA LEU A 40 -6.50 -9.12 -4.26
C LEU A 40 -6.23 -10.46 -4.95
N ASP A 41 -7.14 -10.97 -5.75
CA ASP A 41 -6.97 -12.27 -6.42
C ASP A 41 -6.21 -12.16 -7.74
N CYS A 42 -6.01 -10.95 -8.25
CA CYS A 42 -5.32 -10.71 -9.52
C CYS A 42 -4.41 -9.47 -9.41
N MET A 43 -3.53 -9.48 -8.41
CA MET A 43 -2.68 -8.33 -8.12
C MET A 43 -1.73 -7.98 -9.25
N PHE A 44 -1.16 -8.99 -9.93
CA PHE A 44 -0.30 -8.69 -11.05
C PHE A 44 -1.05 -7.90 -12.13
N GLU A 45 -2.21 -8.41 -12.55
CA GLU A 45 -3.01 -7.77 -13.60
C GLU A 45 -3.52 -6.40 -13.17
N THR A 46 -3.90 -6.27 -11.91
CA THR A 46 -4.39 -5.01 -11.35
C THR A 46 -3.36 -3.89 -11.47
N TYR A 47 -2.09 -4.22 -11.26
CA TYR A 47 -1.00 -3.23 -11.27
C TYR A 47 -0.18 -3.25 -12.56
N ASP A 48 -0.52 -4.11 -13.53
CA ASP A 48 0.13 -4.16 -14.85
C ASP A 48 -0.55 -3.15 -15.79
N VAL A 49 -0.62 -1.91 -15.35
CA VAL A 49 -1.22 -0.79 -16.07
C VAL A 49 -0.30 0.43 -15.90
N PRO A 50 -0.43 1.44 -16.78
CA PRO A 50 0.45 2.61 -16.68
C PRO A 50 0.41 3.29 -15.31
N LEU A 51 1.56 3.78 -14.86
CA LEU A 51 1.73 4.56 -13.63
C LEU A 51 1.38 3.79 -12.36
N SER A 52 1.39 2.45 -12.45
CA SER A 52 1.04 1.57 -11.33
C SER A 52 2.10 0.51 -11.14
N LYS A 53 2.37 0.15 -9.89
CA LYS A 53 3.27 -0.96 -9.56
C LYS A 53 2.96 -1.46 -8.16
N TYR A 54 3.04 -2.78 -7.98
CA TYR A 54 2.94 -3.41 -6.66
C TYR A 54 4.24 -4.15 -6.36
N PHE A 55 4.77 -3.93 -5.15
CA PHE A 55 5.96 -4.60 -4.67
C PHE A 55 5.57 -5.66 -3.66
N VAL A 56 6.24 -6.82 -3.72
CA VAL A 56 6.06 -7.90 -2.73
C VAL A 56 7.32 -8.06 -1.89
N VAL A 57 7.12 -8.41 -0.63
CA VAL A 57 8.20 -8.73 0.30
C VAL A 57 8.32 -10.25 0.36
N VAL A 58 9.50 -10.75 0.00
CA VAL A 58 9.74 -12.19 -0.06
C VAL A 58 10.91 -12.54 0.87
N GLU A 59 10.73 -13.55 1.70
CA GLU A 59 11.80 -14.09 2.55
C GLU A 59 11.84 -15.60 2.35
N ASP A 60 12.99 -16.10 1.92
CA ASP A 60 13.22 -17.53 1.68
C ASP A 60 12.14 -18.16 0.78
N GLY A 61 11.76 -17.43 -0.28
CA GLY A 61 10.77 -17.88 -1.25
C GLY A 61 9.33 -17.72 -0.84
N GLN A 62 9.06 -17.14 0.33
CA GLN A 62 7.72 -16.98 0.86
C GLN A 62 7.30 -15.50 0.84
N ILE A 63 6.11 -15.21 0.31
CA ILE A 63 5.58 -13.85 0.27
C ILE A 63 5.02 -13.50 1.65
N LEU A 64 5.52 -12.41 2.25
CA LEU A 64 5.16 -11.98 3.60
C LEU A 64 4.54 -10.58 3.64
N GLY A 65 4.25 -10.00 2.51
CA GLY A 65 3.58 -8.71 2.46
C GLY A 65 3.80 -7.99 1.15
N GLY A 66 3.36 -6.74 1.10
CA GLY A 66 3.53 -5.91 -0.07
C GLY A 66 2.91 -4.54 0.07
N ALA A 67 3.12 -3.72 -0.94
CA ALA A 67 2.51 -2.39 -1.07
C ALA A 67 2.57 -1.95 -2.53
N GLY A 68 1.64 -1.08 -2.92
CA GLY A 68 1.58 -0.60 -4.29
C GLY A 68 1.29 0.87 -4.42
N ILE A 69 1.55 1.37 -5.63
CA ILE A 69 1.25 2.73 -6.06
C ILE A 69 0.38 2.64 -7.30
N ALA A 70 -0.67 3.45 -7.33
CA ALA A 70 -1.52 3.62 -8.51
C ALA A 70 -2.05 5.05 -8.53
N PRO A 71 -2.46 5.57 -9.70
CA PRO A 71 -3.11 6.89 -9.74
C PRO A 71 -4.33 6.89 -8.82
N LEU A 72 -4.56 8.02 -8.14
CA LEU A 72 -5.73 8.15 -7.26
C LEU A 72 -7.02 8.07 -8.09
N ALA A 73 -7.91 7.15 -7.74
CA ALA A 73 -9.14 6.92 -8.47
C ALA A 73 -10.07 8.14 -8.39
N ASN A 74 -10.69 8.49 -9.53
CA ASN A 74 -11.66 9.58 -9.63
C ASN A 74 -11.11 10.92 -9.15
N PHE A 75 -9.84 11.19 -9.45
CA PHE A 75 -9.17 12.42 -9.10
C PHE A 75 -8.31 12.89 -10.28
N GLU A 76 -8.47 14.11 -10.70
CA GLU A 76 -7.62 14.70 -11.74
C GLU A 76 -6.42 15.38 -11.08
N GLY A 77 -5.23 15.04 -11.52
CA GLY A 77 -4.01 15.66 -11.02
C GLY A 77 -2.91 14.65 -10.76
N PRO A 78 -1.69 15.12 -10.45
CA PRO A 78 -0.53 14.26 -10.28
C PRO A 78 -0.45 13.65 -8.86
N VAL A 79 -1.55 13.03 -8.43
CA VAL A 79 -1.66 12.39 -7.12
C VAL A 79 -1.82 10.88 -7.30
N CYS A 80 -0.99 10.11 -6.61
CA CYS A 80 -1.15 8.67 -6.54
C CYS A 80 -1.61 8.24 -5.16
N GLU A 81 -2.05 6.99 -5.05
CA GLU A 81 -2.42 6.39 -3.78
C GLU A 81 -1.45 5.27 -3.43
N LEU A 82 -0.97 5.26 -2.18
CA LEU A 82 -0.27 4.10 -1.62
C LEU A 82 -1.35 3.11 -1.18
N GLN A 83 -1.32 1.91 -1.76
CA GLN A 83 -2.40 0.94 -1.63
C GLN A 83 -1.92 -0.38 -1.05
N LYS A 84 -2.78 -1.02 -0.27
CA LYS A 84 -2.61 -2.39 0.15
C LYS A 84 -1.22 -2.66 0.74
N MET A 85 -0.76 -1.76 1.62
CA MET A 85 0.50 -1.92 2.33
C MET A 85 0.26 -2.73 3.60
N TYR A 86 0.53 -4.02 3.49
CA TYR A 86 0.34 -4.95 4.59
C TYR A 86 1.58 -5.84 4.70
N ILE A 87 2.09 -5.99 5.91
CA ILE A 87 3.32 -6.74 6.18
C ILE A 87 3.05 -7.70 7.33
N SER A 88 3.50 -8.95 7.17
CA SER A 88 3.36 -9.97 8.20
C SER A 88 3.99 -9.52 9.51
N SER A 89 3.33 -9.85 10.63
CA SER A 89 3.85 -9.54 11.96
C SER A 89 5.20 -10.19 12.24
N SER A 90 5.54 -11.28 11.53
CA SER A 90 6.85 -11.93 11.65
C SER A 90 8.02 -11.04 11.23
N LEU A 91 7.76 -9.98 10.48
CA LEU A 91 8.79 -9.05 10.00
C LEU A 91 8.89 -7.78 10.84
N ARG A 92 8.17 -7.69 11.95
CA ARG A 92 8.22 -6.51 12.82
C ARG A 92 9.64 -6.27 13.36
N GLY A 93 10.03 -5.00 13.44
CA GLY A 93 11.32 -4.60 13.99
C GLY A 93 12.51 -4.82 13.07
N LYS A 94 12.28 -5.25 11.83
CA LYS A 94 13.35 -5.53 10.86
C LYS A 94 13.54 -4.40 9.83
N GLY A 95 12.81 -3.30 9.97
CA GLY A 95 12.91 -2.17 9.05
C GLY A 95 12.28 -2.41 7.67
N VAL A 96 11.50 -3.44 7.51
CA VAL A 96 10.91 -3.82 6.24
C VAL A 96 9.90 -2.78 5.75
N GLY A 97 9.08 -2.25 6.67
CA GLY A 97 8.10 -1.21 6.31
C GLY A 97 8.74 0.01 5.71
N ARG A 98 9.87 0.45 6.27
CA ARG A 98 10.63 1.59 5.74
C ARG A 98 11.19 1.28 4.35
N GLN A 99 11.77 0.10 4.17
CA GLN A 99 12.33 -0.30 2.87
C GLN A 99 11.25 -0.39 1.80
N LEU A 100 10.10 -0.97 2.14
CA LEU A 100 8.97 -1.08 1.23
C LEU A 100 8.41 0.29 0.87
N MET A 101 8.25 1.16 1.87
CA MET A 101 7.81 2.55 1.65
C MET A 101 8.75 3.27 0.70
N GLN A 102 10.07 3.12 0.90
CA GLN A 102 11.06 3.77 0.04
C GLN A 102 10.91 3.32 -1.42
N LYS A 103 10.71 2.03 -1.64
CA LYS A 103 10.48 1.51 -3.00
C LYS A 103 9.25 2.16 -3.65
N CYS A 104 8.16 2.28 -2.89
CA CYS A 104 6.92 2.88 -3.38
C CYS A 104 7.11 4.37 -3.70
N LEU A 105 7.76 5.11 -2.80
CA LEU A 105 7.98 6.55 -3.01
C LEU A 105 8.93 6.81 -4.19
N ASP A 106 9.96 5.98 -4.35
CA ASP A 106 10.87 6.10 -5.48
C ASP A 106 10.13 5.87 -6.79
N PHE A 107 9.25 4.87 -6.84
CA PHE A 107 8.43 4.64 -8.03
C PHE A 107 7.50 5.81 -8.30
N ALA A 108 6.86 6.36 -7.26
CA ALA A 108 5.97 7.51 -7.42
C ALA A 108 6.70 8.71 -8.02
N ARG A 109 7.93 8.97 -7.58
CA ARG A 109 8.77 10.04 -8.15
C ARG A 109 9.14 9.77 -9.59
N GLU A 110 9.54 8.55 -9.91
CA GLU A 110 9.87 8.15 -11.28
C GLU A 110 8.67 8.30 -12.22
N ALA A 111 7.46 8.01 -11.73
CA ALA A 111 6.22 8.15 -12.48
C ALA A 111 5.73 9.59 -12.56
N LYS A 112 6.45 10.55 -11.96
CA LYS A 112 6.15 11.99 -12.00
C LYS A 112 4.94 12.40 -11.18
N PHE A 113 4.55 11.62 -10.19
CA PHE A 113 3.54 12.06 -9.22
C PHE A 113 4.14 13.14 -8.32
N GLU A 114 3.30 14.06 -7.88
CA GLU A 114 3.71 15.15 -6.98
C GLU A 114 3.27 14.90 -5.54
N GLN A 115 2.22 14.11 -5.34
CA GLN A 115 1.69 13.79 -4.00
C GLN A 115 1.30 12.34 -3.92
N VAL A 116 1.37 11.79 -2.70
CA VAL A 116 0.92 10.43 -2.37
C VAL A 116 -0.15 10.51 -1.30
N TYR A 117 -1.29 9.88 -1.56
CA TYR A 117 -2.45 9.83 -0.68
C TYR A 117 -2.57 8.44 -0.05
N ILE A 118 -3.05 8.39 1.20
CA ILE A 118 -3.28 7.13 1.93
C ILE A 118 -4.62 7.19 2.64
N GLU A 119 -5.34 6.05 2.62
CA GLU A 119 -6.48 5.80 3.50
C GLU A 119 -6.16 4.66 4.44
N THR A 120 -6.52 4.79 5.72
CA THR A 120 -6.25 3.76 6.71
C THR A 120 -7.30 3.78 7.82
N MET A 121 -7.15 2.88 8.81
CA MET A 121 -8.09 2.72 9.90
C MET A 121 -7.50 3.29 11.20
N PRO A 122 -8.35 3.80 12.13
CA PRO A 122 -7.85 4.39 13.37
C PRO A 122 -7.02 3.43 14.23
N TYR A 123 -7.31 2.14 14.18
CA TYR A 123 -6.60 1.15 15.00
C TYR A 123 -5.29 0.67 14.38
N MET A 124 -5.00 1.04 13.13
CA MET A 124 -3.73 0.69 12.48
C MET A 124 -2.64 1.68 12.88
N LYS A 125 -2.31 1.71 14.17
CA LYS A 125 -1.42 2.74 14.74
C LYS A 125 0.02 2.58 14.30
N ALA A 126 0.52 1.35 14.18
CA ALA A 126 1.88 1.11 13.72
C ALA A 126 2.08 1.58 12.27
N ALA A 127 1.09 1.33 11.41
CA ALA A 127 1.11 1.81 10.03
C ALA A 127 1.09 3.34 9.99
N GLN A 128 0.23 3.97 10.79
CA GLN A 128 0.16 5.44 10.84
C GLN A 128 1.47 6.05 11.30
N GLN A 129 2.14 5.44 12.29
CA GLN A 129 3.46 5.91 12.73
C GLN A 129 4.49 5.85 11.61
N LEU A 130 4.48 4.76 10.84
CA LEU A 130 5.36 4.65 9.68
C LEU A 130 5.07 5.76 8.66
N TYR A 131 3.79 6.03 8.40
CA TYR A 131 3.41 7.08 7.44
C TYR A 131 3.87 8.45 7.92
N VAL A 132 3.65 8.79 9.19
CA VAL A 132 4.12 10.06 9.75
C VAL A 132 5.65 10.18 9.64
N LYS A 133 6.37 9.12 9.99
CA LYS A 133 7.85 9.11 9.89
C LYS A 133 8.33 9.23 8.45
N SER A 134 7.50 8.81 7.50
CA SER A 134 7.81 8.88 6.06
C SER A 134 7.43 10.23 5.44
N GLY A 135 6.89 11.16 6.23
CA GLY A 135 6.57 12.51 5.77
C GLY A 135 5.11 12.76 5.44
N PHE A 136 4.21 11.81 5.75
CA PHE A 136 2.78 12.00 5.55
C PHE A 136 2.17 12.82 6.68
N SER A 137 1.19 13.63 6.35
CA SER A 137 0.40 14.42 7.33
C SER A 137 -1.07 14.07 7.22
N TYR A 138 -1.79 14.15 8.34
CA TYR A 138 -3.23 13.92 8.33
C TYR A 138 -3.95 15.05 7.60
N ILE A 139 -4.99 14.70 6.85
CA ILE A 139 -5.87 15.66 6.19
C ILE A 139 -7.32 15.42 6.65
N ASP A 140 -8.18 16.41 6.44
CA ASP A 140 -9.52 16.43 7.05
C ASP A 140 -10.54 15.50 6.39
N GLY A 141 -10.29 15.04 5.18
CA GLY A 141 -11.26 14.20 4.48
C GLY A 141 -10.68 13.51 3.28
N PRO A 142 -11.47 12.68 2.59
CA PRO A 142 -10.99 11.89 1.47
C PRO A 142 -10.69 12.73 0.25
N MET A 143 -9.74 12.24 -0.55
CA MET A 143 -9.47 12.74 -1.91
C MET A 143 -9.92 11.67 -2.90
N GLY A 144 -10.50 12.08 -4.03
CA GLY A 144 -10.98 11.14 -5.03
C GLY A 144 -12.08 10.24 -4.51
N ASP A 145 -12.19 9.05 -5.10
CA ASP A 145 -13.14 8.03 -4.68
C ASP A 145 -12.49 6.66 -4.88
N THR A 146 -11.97 6.10 -3.78
CA THR A 146 -11.24 4.83 -3.79
C THR A 146 -12.13 3.60 -3.62
N GLY A 147 -13.39 3.80 -3.21
CA GLY A 147 -14.29 2.71 -2.88
C GLY A 147 -14.08 2.15 -1.47
N HIS A 148 -13.14 2.67 -0.69
CA HIS A 148 -12.86 2.20 0.68
C HIS A 148 -13.62 3.05 1.70
N SER A 149 -14.94 2.99 1.66
CA SER A 149 -15.81 3.84 2.50
C SER A 149 -15.65 3.60 4.00
N ALA A 150 -15.10 2.45 4.41
CA ALA A 150 -14.89 2.12 5.82
C ALA A 150 -13.56 2.64 6.38
N CYS A 151 -12.74 3.33 5.58
CA CYS A 151 -11.44 3.85 6.02
C CYS A 151 -11.56 5.35 6.32
N PRO A 152 -11.69 5.76 7.62
CA PRO A 152 -11.95 7.16 7.97
C PRO A 152 -10.68 8.01 8.16
N VAL A 153 -9.49 7.45 8.12
CA VAL A 153 -8.24 8.18 8.31
C VAL A 153 -7.60 8.45 6.96
N HIS A 154 -7.31 9.72 6.68
CA HIS A 154 -6.77 10.17 5.40
C HIS A 154 -5.46 10.92 5.63
N MET A 155 -4.44 10.60 4.83
CA MET A 155 -3.12 11.21 4.94
C MET A 155 -2.57 11.55 3.56
N LEU A 156 -1.69 12.55 3.52
CA LEU A 156 -1.10 13.04 2.27
C LEU A 156 0.37 13.39 2.47
N LYS A 157 1.20 13.05 1.49
CA LYS A 157 2.60 13.44 1.44
C LYS A 157 2.88 14.21 0.15
N ASP A 158 3.57 15.33 0.28
CA ASP A 158 4.05 16.11 -0.86
C ASP A 158 5.47 15.63 -1.21
N LEU A 159 5.64 15.08 -2.41
CA LEU A 159 6.93 14.56 -2.85
C LEU A 159 7.95 15.65 -3.18
N ASN A 160 7.47 16.85 -3.47
CA ASN A 160 8.35 17.96 -3.83
C ASN A 160 9.05 18.59 -2.62
N ASN A 161 8.60 18.29 -1.40
CA ASN A 161 9.18 18.82 -0.19
C ASN A 161 10.32 17.96 0.39
N ASP A 162 10.63 16.85 -0.26
CA ASP A 162 11.75 16.00 0.14
C ASP A 162 13.05 16.52 -0.46
N ALA A 163 13.95 16.89 0.40
CA ALA A 163 15.27 17.30 0.00
C ALA A 163 16.17 16.07 -0.23
#